data_1f262bcccdde943a4bc1d0bad38a9b70
#
_entry.id   1f262bcccdde943a4bc1d0bad38a9b70
#
_cell.length_a   1.000
_cell.length_b   1.000
_cell.length_c   1.000
_cell.angle_alpha   90.00
_cell.angle_beta   90.00
_cell.angle_gamma   90.00
#
_symmetry.space_group_name_H-M   'P 1'
#
loop_
_entity.id
_entity.type
_entity.pdbx_description
1 polymer ?
#
loop_
_entity_poly.entity_id
_entity_poly.type
_entity_poly.pdbx_seq_one_letter_code
_entity_poly.pdbx_strand_id
1 'polypeptide(L)'
;DKLHLLRPAIDLRHPALRRMLWLALPLLVGIIVAKLRDNINNVYLLSKLDSAGLMQANSMGRKLQASIHFLVPYSLSIAVFPFFCELVDRDDREQLGAFITRSGRHLLAIFLPFACIVAALSLPLTDLLFAGGRFDNVAVQRTAVSMACYTFMLPAAAIEALLMQAFFANRRMVAV
;
A
#
# COMPACT_ATOMS: atom_id res chain seq x y z
N ASP A 1 -5.36 -34.91 -29.81
CA ASP A 1 -4.43 -33.90 -30.39
C ASP A 1 -5.12 -32.56 -30.56
N LYS A 2 -5.40 -31.87 -29.43
CA LYS A 2 -5.99 -30.50 -29.43
C LYS A 2 -4.96 -29.40 -29.17
N LEU A 3 -3.68 -29.73 -29.17
CA LEU A 3 -2.58 -28.79 -28.91
C LEU A 3 -2.22 -27.87 -30.08
N HIS A 4 -2.71 -28.17 -31.29
CA HIS A 4 -2.50 -27.31 -32.47
C HIS A 4 -3.37 -26.07 -32.55
N LEU A 5 -4.34 -25.89 -31.64
CA LEU A 5 -5.25 -24.74 -31.59
C LEU A 5 -4.74 -23.58 -30.77
N LEU A 6 -3.64 -23.75 -30.05
CA LEU A 6 -3.01 -22.68 -29.25
C LEU A 6 -1.84 -22.04 -30.04
N ARG A 7 -2.12 -21.46 -31.19
CA ARG A 7 -1.18 -20.48 -31.78
C ARG A 7 -1.34 -19.16 -31.04
N PRO A 8 -0.32 -18.67 -30.35
CA PRO A 8 -0.37 -17.33 -29.78
C PRO A 8 -0.36 -16.30 -30.92
N ALA A 9 -1.53 -15.92 -31.40
CA ALA A 9 -1.69 -14.83 -32.34
C ALA A 9 -1.73 -13.52 -31.52
N ILE A 10 -0.60 -12.84 -31.45
CA ILE A 10 -0.53 -11.48 -30.88
C ILE A 10 -1.09 -10.52 -31.94
N ASP A 11 -2.40 -10.34 -31.95
CA ASP A 11 -3.06 -9.36 -32.79
C ASP A 11 -3.15 -8.01 -32.04
N LEU A 12 -2.14 -7.14 -32.26
CA LEU A 12 -2.03 -5.80 -31.70
C LEU A 12 -3.15 -4.85 -32.18
N ARG A 13 -3.93 -5.26 -33.19
CA ARG A 13 -5.03 -4.46 -33.73
C ARG A 13 -6.41 -4.81 -33.14
N HIS A 14 -6.45 -5.82 -32.26
CA HIS A 14 -7.71 -6.24 -31.65
C HIS A 14 -8.35 -5.11 -30.82
N PRO A 15 -9.62 -4.76 -31.03
CA PRO A 15 -10.27 -3.63 -30.36
C PRO A 15 -10.28 -3.78 -28.81
N ALA A 16 -10.31 -5.01 -28.29
CA ALA A 16 -10.19 -5.28 -26.86
C ALA A 16 -8.81 -4.86 -26.31
N LEU A 17 -7.73 -5.10 -27.07
CA LEU A 17 -6.38 -4.71 -26.64
C LEU A 17 -6.26 -3.17 -26.57
N ARG A 18 -6.82 -2.46 -27.54
CA ARG A 18 -6.83 -1.00 -27.54
C ARG A 18 -7.61 -0.44 -26.34
N ARG A 19 -8.73 -1.05 -25.99
CA ARG A 19 -9.52 -0.66 -24.80
C ARG A 19 -8.76 -0.92 -23.51
N MET A 20 -8.05 -2.05 -23.41
CA MET A 20 -7.18 -2.38 -22.25
C MET A 20 -6.01 -1.39 -22.13
N LEU A 21 -5.36 -1.04 -23.23
CA LEU A 21 -4.27 -0.06 -23.24
C LEU A 21 -4.77 1.33 -22.80
N TRP A 22 -5.93 1.77 -23.26
CA TRP A 22 -6.52 3.04 -22.83
C TRP A 22 -6.85 3.05 -21.33
N LEU A 23 -7.33 1.93 -20.79
CA LEU A 23 -7.57 1.76 -19.35
C LEU A 23 -6.26 1.65 -18.53
N ALA A 24 -5.21 1.10 -19.11
CA ALA A 24 -3.90 0.98 -18.48
C ALA A 24 -3.12 2.31 -18.46
N LEU A 25 -3.41 3.23 -19.38
CA LEU A 25 -2.68 4.49 -19.53
C LEU A 25 -2.70 5.37 -18.26
N PRO A 26 -3.86 5.62 -17.60
CA PRO A 26 -3.88 6.38 -16.35
C PRO A 26 -3.16 5.65 -15.20
N LEU A 27 -3.20 4.31 -15.18
CA LEU A 27 -2.44 3.50 -14.22
C LEU A 27 -0.93 3.64 -14.44
N LEU A 28 -0.47 3.60 -15.69
CA LEU A 28 0.94 3.80 -16.05
C LEU A 28 1.43 5.20 -15.64
N VAL A 29 0.64 6.24 -15.91
CA VAL A 29 0.95 7.60 -15.45
C VAL A 29 1.07 7.65 -13.93
N GLY A 30 0.15 7.05 -13.19
CA GLY A 30 0.21 6.95 -11.73
C GLY A 30 1.48 6.26 -11.23
N ILE A 31 1.88 5.15 -11.85
CA ILE A 31 3.10 4.42 -11.53
C ILE A 31 4.35 5.28 -11.82
N ILE A 32 4.39 5.96 -12.96
CA ILE A 32 5.51 6.84 -13.33
C ILE A 32 5.65 7.98 -12.33
N VAL A 33 4.54 8.65 -11.97
CA VAL A 33 4.53 9.73 -10.97
C VAL A 33 4.99 9.23 -9.61
N ALA A 34 4.52 8.05 -9.17
CA ALA A 34 4.94 7.44 -7.91
C ALA A 34 6.45 7.12 -7.91
N LYS A 35 6.98 6.58 -9.01
CA LYS A 35 8.41 6.29 -9.16
C LYS A 35 9.26 7.57 -9.23
N LEU A 36 8.77 8.59 -9.90
CA LEU A 36 9.44 9.89 -9.95
C LEU A 36 9.51 10.52 -8.56
N ARG A 37 8.41 10.51 -7.81
CA ARG A 37 8.37 10.95 -6.41
C ARG A 37 9.38 10.18 -5.54
N ASP A 38 9.43 8.85 -5.67
CA ASP A 38 10.37 8.02 -4.92
C ASP A 38 11.83 8.34 -5.28
N ASN A 39 12.13 8.56 -6.54
CA ASN A 39 13.46 8.98 -7.00
C ASN A 39 13.84 10.36 -6.46
N ILE A 40 12.94 11.33 -6.55
CA ILE A 40 13.19 12.69 -6.03
C ILE A 40 13.44 12.62 -4.51
N ASN A 41 12.63 11.88 -3.79
CA ASN A 41 12.79 11.77 -2.33
C ASN A 41 14.08 11.03 -1.95
N ASN A 42 14.33 9.85 -2.53
CA ASN A 42 15.45 9.01 -2.11
C ASN A 42 16.79 9.49 -2.70
N VAL A 43 16.83 9.91 -3.95
CA VAL A 43 18.09 10.27 -4.61
C VAL A 43 18.42 11.75 -4.43
N TYR A 44 17.45 12.63 -4.64
CA TYR A 44 17.72 14.06 -4.64
C TYR A 44 17.70 14.67 -3.23
N LEU A 45 16.65 14.41 -2.43
CA LEU A 45 16.54 15.00 -1.09
C LEU A 45 17.50 14.35 -0.10
N LEU A 46 17.55 13.01 -0.04
CA LEU A 46 18.37 12.30 0.93
C LEU A 46 19.88 12.36 0.60
N SER A 47 20.25 12.46 -0.68
CA SER A 47 21.66 12.60 -1.06
C SER A 47 22.26 13.96 -0.68
N LYS A 48 21.41 15.00 -0.55
CA LYS A 48 21.84 16.33 -0.10
C LYS A 48 22.05 16.45 1.41
N LEU A 49 21.58 15.49 2.19
CA LEU A 49 21.72 15.47 3.64
C LEU A 49 23.08 14.94 4.12
N ASP A 50 24.10 14.94 3.29
CA ASP A 50 25.55 14.73 3.52
C ASP A 50 25.93 13.74 4.64
N SER A 51 25.10 12.70 4.90
CA SER A 51 25.41 11.67 5.88
C SER A 51 25.38 10.30 5.23
N ALA A 52 26.56 9.65 5.23
CA ALA A 52 26.71 8.29 4.70
C ALA A 52 25.68 7.33 5.34
N GLY A 53 25.01 6.55 4.49
CA GLY A 53 24.06 5.53 4.94
C GLY A 53 22.63 6.00 5.24
N LEU A 54 22.32 7.30 5.21
CA LEU A 54 20.97 7.82 5.50
C LEU A 54 19.92 7.31 4.50
N MET A 55 20.26 7.27 3.23
CA MET A 55 19.40 6.75 2.18
C MET A 55 19.07 5.27 2.38
N GLN A 56 20.07 4.47 2.78
CA GLN A 56 19.90 3.06 3.08
C GLN A 56 19.02 2.85 4.33
N ALA A 57 19.28 3.60 5.39
CA ALA A 57 18.48 3.56 6.62
C ALA A 57 17.00 3.92 6.36
N ASN A 58 16.75 4.97 5.59
CA ASN A 58 15.39 5.36 5.17
C ASN A 58 14.70 4.25 4.35
N SER A 59 15.41 3.66 3.41
CA SER A 59 14.88 2.56 2.58
C SER A 59 14.54 1.33 3.42
N MET A 60 15.37 0.98 4.39
CA MET A 60 15.13 -0.16 5.29
C MET A 60 13.97 0.12 6.25
N GLY A 61 13.92 1.31 6.88
CA GLY A 61 12.81 1.70 7.75
C GLY A 61 11.46 1.66 7.01
N ARG A 62 11.43 2.15 5.78
CA ARG A 62 10.23 2.07 4.91
C ARG A 62 9.84 0.64 4.59
N LYS A 63 10.80 -0.26 4.31
CA LYS A 63 10.51 -1.67 4.03
C LYS A 63 9.94 -2.39 5.25
N LEU A 64 10.48 -2.15 6.44
CA LEU A 64 9.95 -2.73 7.68
C LEU A 64 8.51 -2.31 7.93
N GLN A 65 8.23 -1.00 7.81
CA GLN A 65 6.88 -0.49 7.95
C GLN A 65 5.93 -1.06 6.87
N ALA A 66 6.38 -1.16 5.61
CA ALA A 66 5.59 -1.72 4.52
C ALA A 66 5.20 -3.18 4.76
N SER A 67 6.07 -3.98 5.40
CA SER A 67 5.75 -5.36 5.78
C SER A 67 4.60 -5.41 6.79
N ILE A 68 4.60 -4.53 7.78
CA ILE A 68 3.50 -4.41 8.76
C ILE A 68 2.21 -3.94 8.08
N HIS A 69 2.30 -2.94 7.21
CA HIS A 69 1.18 -2.41 6.45
C HIS A 69 0.53 -3.49 5.56
N PHE A 70 1.34 -4.30 4.89
CA PHE A 70 0.84 -5.36 4.02
C PHE A 70 0.08 -6.44 4.79
N LEU A 71 0.61 -6.87 5.95
CA LEU A 71 0.01 -7.98 6.71
C LEU A 71 -1.32 -7.61 7.37
N VAL A 72 -1.47 -6.41 7.92
CA VAL A 72 -2.63 -6.09 8.78
C VAL A 72 -3.70 -5.29 8.02
N PRO A 73 -3.44 -4.08 7.51
CA PRO A 73 -4.49 -3.30 6.82
C PRO A 73 -5.02 -3.98 5.56
N TYR A 74 -4.14 -4.61 4.79
CA TYR A 74 -4.52 -5.26 3.54
C TYR A 74 -5.40 -6.50 3.77
N SER A 75 -5.03 -7.36 4.72
CA SER A 75 -5.84 -8.54 5.06
C SER A 75 -7.23 -8.16 5.56
N LEU A 76 -7.31 -7.09 6.37
CA LEU A 76 -8.59 -6.61 6.89
C LEU A 76 -9.46 -6.04 5.77
N SER A 77 -8.89 -5.33 4.81
CA SER A 77 -9.64 -4.77 3.68
C SER A 77 -10.24 -5.88 2.81
N ILE A 78 -9.53 -6.99 2.59
CA ILE A 78 -10.05 -8.15 1.87
C ILE A 78 -11.22 -8.78 2.62
N ALA A 79 -11.14 -8.90 3.95
CA ALA A 79 -12.20 -9.48 4.76
C ALA A 79 -13.50 -8.64 4.73
N VAL A 80 -13.38 -7.34 4.56
CA VAL A 80 -14.54 -6.42 4.52
C VAL A 80 -15.18 -6.34 3.12
N PHE A 81 -14.45 -6.71 2.07
CA PHE A 81 -14.91 -6.62 0.68
C PHE A 81 -16.26 -7.31 0.38
N PRO A 82 -16.55 -8.53 0.87
CA PRO A 82 -17.84 -9.19 0.62
C PRO A 82 -19.03 -8.38 1.14
N PHE A 83 -18.87 -7.73 2.30
CA PHE A 83 -19.92 -6.88 2.89
C PHE A 83 -20.21 -5.66 2.03
N PHE A 84 -19.19 -5.07 1.40
CA PHE A 84 -19.39 -3.99 0.44
C PHE A 84 -20.16 -4.45 -0.79
N CYS A 85 -19.82 -5.63 -1.33
CA CYS A 85 -20.55 -6.18 -2.49
C CYS A 85 -22.02 -6.40 -2.16
N GLU A 86 -22.35 -6.92 -0.98
CA GLU A 86 -23.73 -7.15 -0.55
C GLU A 86 -24.51 -5.84 -0.40
N LEU A 87 -23.91 -4.80 0.21
CA LEU A 87 -24.57 -3.51 0.38
C LEU A 87 -24.78 -2.80 -0.97
N VAL A 88 -23.84 -2.94 -1.89
CA VAL A 88 -23.92 -2.38 -3.23
C VAL A 88 -24.98 -3.12 -4.06
N ASP A 89 -25.09 -4.45 -3.93
CA ASP A 89 -26.12 -5.25 -4.63
C ASP A 89 -27.54 -4.90 -4.17
N ARG A 90 -27.71 -4.41 -2.94
CA ARG A 90 -28.98 -3.92 -2.40
C ARG A 90 -29.31 -2.48 -2.81
N ASP A 91 -28.43 -1.79 -3.51
CA ASP A 91 -28.49 -0.36 -3.88
C ASP A 91 -28.77 0.60 -2.69
N ASP A 92 -28.36 0.18 -1.48
CA ASP A 92 -28.58 0.94 -0.25
C ASP A 92 -27.36 1.84 0.04
N ARG A 93 -27.36 3.00 -0.59
CA ARG A 93 -26.29 3.99 -0.49
C ARG A 93 -26.15 4.58 0.90
N GLU A 94 -27.25 4.67 1.65
CA GLU A 94 -27.22 5.22 3.00
C GLU A 94 -26.54 4.23 3.95
N GLN A 95 -26.90 2.96 3.91
CA GLN A 95 -26.24 1.92 4.69
C GLN A 95 -24.77 1.75 4.27
N LEU A 96 -24.44 1.85 2.99
CA LEU A 96 -23.07 1.81 2.51
C LEU A 96 -22.22 2.94 3.12
N GLY A 97 -22.74 4.17 3.10
CA GLY A 97 -22.07 5.33 3.71
C GLY A 97 -21.89 5.19 5.22
N ALA A 98 -22.94 4.73 5.91
CA ALA A 98 -22.89 4.45 7.36
C ALA A 98 -21.87 3.36 7.69
N PHE A 99 -21.81 2.29 6.89
CA PHE A 99 -20.86 1.19 7.06
C PHE A 99 -19.40 1.67 6.87
N ILE A 100 -19.12 2.46 5.83
CA ILE A 100 -17.79 3.05 5.59
C ILE A 100 -17.37 3.92 6.79
N THR A 101 -18.26 4.80 7.24
CA THR A 101 -17.97 5.70 8.36
C THR A 101 -17.71 4.95 9.66
N ARG A 102 -18.54 3.95 9.95
CA ARG A 102 -18.41 3.11 11.16
C ARG A 102 -17.15 2.27 11.12
N SER A 103 -16.88 1.59 10.00
CA SER A 103 -15.68 0.77 9.81
C SER A 103 -14.42 1.64 9.86
N GLY A 104 -14.43 2.80 9.22
CA GLY A 104 -13.32 3.75 9.26
C GLY A 104 -13.00 4.22 10.68
N ARG A 105 -14.03 4.52 11.49
CA ARG A 105 -13.84 4.89 12.90
C ARG A 105 -13.22 3.76 13.72
N HIS A 106 -13.67 2.53 13.53
CA HIS A 106 -13.09 1.37 14.21
C HIS A 106 -11.64 1.13 13.78
N LEU A 107 -11.35 1.24 12.48
CA LEU A 107 -9.98 1.13 11.97
C LEU A 107 -9.06 2.17 12.59
N LEU A 108 -9.48 3.43 12.64
CA LEU A 108 -8.70 4.49 13.30
C LEU A 108 -8.48 4.19 14.78
N ALA A 109 -9.52 3.75 15.50
CA ALA A 109 -9.43 3.43 16.92
C ALA A 109 -8.44 2.27 17.21
N ILE A 110 -8.28 1.33 16.27
CA ILE A 110 -7.34 0.22 16.40
C ILE A 110 -5.95 0.60 15.88
N PHE A 111 -5.87 1.19 14.69
CA PHE A 111 -4.58 1.43 14.04
C PHE A 111 -3.81 2.63 14.60
N LEU A 112 -4.48 3.58 15.23
CA LEU A 112 -3.80 4.72 15.85
C LEU A 112 -2.97 4.28 17.08
N PRO A 113 -3.52 3.58 18.09
CA PRO A 113 -2.71 3.06 19.19
C PRO A 113 -1.70 2.02 18.73
N PHE A 114 -2.06 1.18 17.75
CA PHE A 114 -1.13 0.20 17.17
C PHE A 114 0.08 0.89 16.53
N ALA A 115 -0.12 1.98 15.77
CA ALA A 115 0.98 2.76 15.21
C ALA A 115 1.86 3.36 16.30
N CYS A 116 1.29 3.86 17.40
CA CYS A 116 2.06 4.36 18.53
C CYS A 116 2.93 3.25 19.18
N ILE A 117 2.36 2.05 19.35
CA ILE A 117 3.09 0.91 19.90
C ILE A 117 4.25 0.50 18.98
N VAL A 118 3.99 0.36 17.67
CA VAL A 118 5.02 0.00 16.69
C VAL A 118 6.09 1.08 16.60
N ALA A 119 5.72 2.35 16.66
CA ALA A 119 6.68 3.46 16.67
C ALA A 119 7.55 3.43 17.93
N ALA A 120 6.99 3.16 19.10
CA ALA A 120 7.74 3.02 20.35
C ALA A 120 8.69 1.80 20.32
N LEU A 121 8.26 0.71 19.69
CA LEU A 121 9.04 -0.51 19.54
C LEU A 121 10.01 -0.47 18.34
N SER A 122 10.06 0.60 17.56
CA SER A 122 10.85 0.70 16.33
C SER A 122 12.34 0.43 16.58
N LEU A 123 12.91 0.94 17.67
CA LEU A 123 14.30 0.72 18.04
C LEU A 123 14.58 -0.75 18.39
N PRO A 124 13.89 -1.40 19.35
CA PRO A 124 14.14 -2.80 19.68
C PRO A 124 13.83 -3.73 18.51
N LEU A 125 12.82 -3.44 17.67
CA LEU A 125 12.54 -4.22 16.48
C LEU A 125 13.66 -4.12 15.44
N THR A 126 14.18 -2.93 15.20
CA THR A 126 15.30 -2.73 14.27
C THR A 126 16.57 -3.38 14.79
N ASP A 127 16.84 -3.26 16.08
CA ASP A 127 17.98 -3.89 16.73
C ASP A 127 17.89 -5.43 16.62
N LEU A 128 16.76 -6.01 16.96
CA LEU A 128 16.52 -7.45 16.86
C LEU A 128 16.74 -8.00 15.44
N LEU A 129 16.36 -7.23 14.41
CA LEU A 129 16.43 -7.68 13.01
C LEU A 129 17.79 -7.47 12.37
N PHE A 130 18.54 -6.46 12.80
CA PHE A 130 19.77 -6.01 12.15
C PHE A 130 21.02 -6.00 13.06
N ALA A 131 20.87 -6.13 14.38
CA ALA A 131 22.00 -6.22 15.29
C ALA A 131 22.76 -7.54 15.05
N GLY A 132 24.05 -7.43 14.81
CA GLY A 132 24.93 -8.59 14.64
C GLY A 132 25.55 -8.77 13.25
N GLY A 133 25.37 -7.78 12.34
CA GLY A 133 26.00 -7.78 11.03
C GLY A 133 26.90 -6.58 10.78
N ARG A 134 26.93 -6.12 9.54
CA ARG A 134 27.63 -4.87 9.13
C ARG A 134 26.85 -3.60 9.50
N PHE A 135 25.75 -3.72 10.23
CA PHE A 135 24.94 -2.60 10.67
C PHE A 135 25.53 -2.00 11.94
N ASP A 136 26.05 -0.79 11.81
CA ASP A 136 26.54 -0.01 12.95
C ASP A 136 25.35 0.52 13.79
N ASN A 137 25.56 0.75 15.09
CA ASN A 137 24.55 1.28 16.01
C ASN A 137 23.89 2.57 15.51
N VAL A 138 24.66 3.42 14.82
CA VAL A 138 24.12 4.64 14.18
C VAL A 138 23.16 4.31 13.05
N ALA A 139 23.45 3.30 12.25
CA ALA A 139 22.56 2.85 11.17
C ALA A 139 21.27 2.24 11.72
N VAL A 140 21.34 1.47 12.82
CA VAL A 140 20.17 0.92 13.53
C VAL A 140 19.26 2.06 14.02
N GLN A 141 19.82 3.06 14.72
CA GLN A 141 19.05 4.20 15.21
C GLN A 141 18.37 4.99 14.08
N ARG A 142 19.10 5.29 13.00
CA ARG A 142 18.55 6.00 11.84
C ARG A 142 17.43 5.21 11.16
N THR A 143 17.58 3.90 11.06
CA THR A 143 16.56 3.01 10.50
C THR A 143 15.32 2.97 11.40
N ALA A 144 15.50 2.88 12.72
CA ALA A 144 14.41 2.90 13.69
C ALA A 144 13.61 4.21 13.66
N VAL A 145 14.28 5.36 13.60
CA VAL A 145 13.62 6.67 13.47
C VAL A 145 12.83 6.74 12.17
N SER A 146 13.43 6.29 11.07
CA SER A 146 12.74 6.26 9.78
C SER A 146 11.50 5.35 9.83
N MET A 147 11.62 4.14 10.40
CA MET A 147 10.51 3.22 10.61
C MET A 147 9.40 3.86 11.46
N ALA A 148 9.75 4.50 12.58
CA ALA A 148 8.80 5.17 13.45
C ALA A 148 8.01 6.26 12.70
N CYS A 149 8.70 7.10 11.92
CA CYS A 149 8.03 8.13 11.12
C CYS A 149 7.07 7.54 10.10
N TYR A 150 7.46 6.49 9.38
CA TYR A 150 6.59 5.83 8.42
C TYR A 150 5.40 5.10 9.07
N THR A 151 5.55 4.65 10.32
CA THR A 151 4.49 3.92 11.04
C THR A 151 3.26 4.81 11.27
N PHE A 152 3.41 6.12 11.43
CA PHE A 152 2.28 7.05 11.53
C PHE A 152 1.42 7.12 10.27
N MET A 153 1.88 6.58 9.14
CA MET A 153 1.06 6.43 7.93
C MET A 153 0.08 5.24 8.03
N LEU A 154 0.23 4.30 8.97
CA LEU A 154 -0.61 3.11 9.10
C LEU A 154 -2.11 3.40 9.24
N PRO A 155 -2.56 4.34 10.10
CA PRO A 155 -3.98 4.65 10.21
C PRO A 155 -4.56 5.21 8.90
N ALA A 156 -3.82 6.09 8.21
CA ALA A 156 -4.23 6.63 6.92
C ALA A 156 -4.30 5.53 5.83
N ALA A 157 -3.32 4.64 5.80
CA ALA A 157 -3.28 3.51 4.88
C ALA A 157 -4.42 2.50 5.13
N ALA A 158 -4.83 2.31 6.38
CA ALA A 158 -5.99 1.47 6.71
C ALA A 158 -7.30 2.07 6.16
N ILE A 159 -7.46 3.38 6.24
CA ILE A 159 -8.61 4.08 5.64
C ILE A 159 -8.54 4.02 4.12
N GLU A 160 -7.37 4.24 3.52
CA GLU A 160 -7.16 4.12 2.08
C GLU A 160 -7.56 2.72 1.58
N ALA A 161 -7.12 1.66 2.26
CA ALA A 161 -7.46 0.28 1.91
C ALA A 161 -8.98 0.03 1.99
N LEU A 162 -9.66 0.54 3.02
CA LEU A 162 -11.11 0.46 3.15
C LEU A 162 -11.83 1.16 1.99
N LEU A 163 -11.43 2.38 1.67
CA LEU A 163 -12.03 3.17 0.60
C LEU A 163 -11.79 2.53 -0.78
N MET A 164 -10.61 1.96 -1.01
CA MET A 164 -10.32 1.22 -2.24
C MET A 164 -11.27 0.04 -2.42
N GLN A 165 -11.55 -0.73 -1.36
CA GLN A 165 -12.49 -1.86 -1.45
C GLN A 165 -13.93 -1.39 -1.71
N ALA A 166 -14.36 -0.32 -1.07
CA ALA A 166 -15.68 0.29 -1.34
C ALA A 166 -15.79 0.78 -2.79
N PHE A 167 -14.72 1.37 -3.31
CA PHE A 167 -14.66 1.83 -4.70
C PHE A 167 -14.69 0.67 -5.69
N PHE A 168 -13.93 -0.40 -5.44
CA PHE A 168 -13.94 -1.58 -6.29
C PHE A 168 -15.30 -2.30 -6.28
N ALA A 169 -15.95 -2.40 -5.12
CA ALA A 169 -17.29 -2.96 -5.03
C ALA A 169 -18.29 -2.16 -5.88
N ASN A 170 -18.28 -0.83 -5.76
CA ASN A 170 -19.19 0.04 -6.50
C ASN A 170 -18.97 0.00 -8.03
N ARG A 171 -17.71 -0.16 -8.47
CA ARG A 171 -17.37 -0.21 -9.91
C ARG A 171 -17.79 -1.53 -10.57
N ARG A 172 -17.98 -2.58 -9.81
CA ARG A 172 -18.46 -3.88 -10.32
C ARG A 172 -19.91 -3.82 -10.78
N MET A 173 -20.73 -2.91 -10.22
CA MET A 173 -22.13 -2.72 -10.60
C MET A 173 -22.31 -1.86 -11.87
N VAL A 174 -21.31 -1.05 -12.26
CA VAL A 174 -21.39 -0.25 -13.49
C VAL A 174 -20.96 -1.04 -14.74
N ALA A 175 -20.43 -2.25 -14.57
CA ALA A 175 -19.92 -3.10 -15.65
C ALA A 175 -20.87 -4.25 -16.04
N VAL A 176 -22.06 -4.35 -15.43
CA VAL A 176 -23.16 -5.26 -15.79
C VAL A 176 -24.32 -4.45 -16.34
#